data_c4ef38daa66d7058b0a56f05cfbed4c9
#
_entry.id   c4ef38daa66d7058b0a56f05cfbed4c9
#
_cell.length_a   1.000
_cell.length_b   1.000
_cell.length_c   1.000
_cell.angle_alpha   90.00
_cell.angle_beta   90.00
_cell.angle_gamma   90.00
#
_symmetry.space_group_name_H-M   'P 1'
#
loop_
_entity.id
_entity.type
_entity.pdbx_description
1 polymer ?
#
loop_
_entity_poly.entity_id
_entity_poly.type
_entity_poly.pdbx_seq_one_letter_code
_entity_poly.pdbx_strand_id
1 'polypeptide(L)'
;MRFRRTISALGATIALAAFPPLAGAAEFYIGEPVVQDGMQIVPNYLVGIEMDHMPSGAQMGTDSIHLEVDVHATKDEKHGFPEDAWIPYLTVRYTLTKDGAKFRKTGTLVPMTAADGPHYANNLRMAGPGTYQLTYQILPPSSNGFIRHVDKATGVPDWWKPITVNWTFTYPSKQKG
;
A
#
# COMPACT_ATOMS: atom_id res chain seq x y z
N MET A 1 6.06 -78.09 0.16
CA MET A 1 5.95 -77.04 1.21
C MET A 1 6.13 -75.67 0.57
N ARG A 2 5.02 -74.89 0.40
CA ARG A 2 5.08 -73.55 -0.21
C ARG A 2 4.84 -72.54 0.88
N PHE A 3 5.87 -71.73 1.22
CA PHE A 3 5.77 -70.60 2.17
C PHE A 3 5.11 -69.40 1.48
N ARG A 4 3.94 -69.00 1.96
CA ARG A 4 3.29 -67.71 1.58
C ARG A 4 3.88 -66.61 2.47
N ARG A 5 4.58 -65.64 1.88
CA ARG A 5 4.99 -64.41 2.55
C ARG A 5 3.82 -63.39 2.46
N THR A 6 3.26 -63.03 3.59
CA THR A 6 2.32 -61.93 3.73
C THR A 6 3.13 -60.62 3.87
N ILE A 7 2.92 -59.72 2.92
CA ILE A 7 3.45 -58.34 2.96
C ILE A 7 2.41 -57.45 3.64
N SER A 8 2.68 -56.98 4.86
CA SER A 8 1.88 -55.98 5.53
C SER A 8 2.27 -54.58 5.02
N ALA A 9 1.39 -53.90 4.32
CA ALA A 9 1.57 -52.50 3.92
C ALA A 9 1.23 -51.59 5.12
N LEU A 10 2.23 -50.89 5.63
CA LEU A 10 2.04 -49.84 6.66
C LEU A 10 1.62 -48.56 5.93
N GLY A 11 0.35 -48.19 6.01
CA GLY A 11 -0.15 -46.94 5.46
C GLY A 11 0.24 -45.79 6.39
N ALA A 12 1.15 -44.94 5.97
CA ALA A 12 1.44 -43.67 6.64
C ALA A 12 0.37 -42.63 6.29
N THR A 13 -0.47 -42.30 7.25
CA THR A 13 -1.45 -41.19 7.13
C THR A 13 -0.72 -39.87 7.36
N ILE A 14 -0.51 -39.09 6.31
CA ILE A 14 0.01 -37.72 6.41
C ILE A 14 -1.15 -36.84 6.87
N ALA A 15 -1.11 -36.41 8.12
CA ALA A 15 -2.02 -35.37 8.63
C ALA A 15 -1.60 -34.02 8.03
N LEU A 16 -2.42 -33.49 7.11
CA LEU A 16 -2.29 -32.12 6.63
C LEU A 16 -2.67 -31.17 7.79
N ALA A 17 -1.69 -30.55 8.41
CA ALA A 17 -1.95 -29.48 9.37
C ALA A 17 -2.53 -28.28 8.59
N ALA A 18 -3.81 -28.00 8.75
CA ALA A 18 -4.42 -26.76 8.28
C ALA A 18 -3.90 -25.62 9.15
N PHE A 19 -3.02 -24.80 8.61
CA PHE A 19 -2.65 -23.53 9.24
C PHE A 19 -3.88 -22.61 9.16
N PRO A 20 -4.31 -21.98 10.28
CA PRO A 20 -5.34 -20.97 10.22
C PRO A 20 -4.82 -19.82 9.33
N PRO A 21 -5.69 -19.21 8.49
CA PRO A 21 -5.29 -18.01 7.77
C PRO A 21 -4.87 -16.95 8.79
N LEU A 22 -3.71 -16.35 8.62
CA LEU A 22 -3.32 -15.14 9.35
C LEU A 22 -4.42 -14.10 9.08
N ALA A 23 -5.14 -13.70 10.14
CA ALA A 23 -6.07 -12.59 10.06
C ALA A 23 -5.22 -11.32 9.87
N GLY A 24 -4.98 -10.93 8.62
CA GLY A 24 -4.44 -9.63 8.27
C GLY A 24 -5.34 -8.52 8.79
N ALA A 25 -4.80 -7.35 9.10
CA ALA A 25 -5.61 -6.17 9.37
C ALA A 25 -6.54 -5.93 8.19
N ALA A 26 -7.82 -5.62 8.46
CA ALA A 26 -8.76 -5.38 7.37
C ALA A 26 -8.38 -4.09 6.65
N GLU A 27 -8.13 -4.22 5.36
CA GLU A 27 -7.89 -3.11 4.45
C GLU A 27 -9.22 -2.55 3.95
N PHE A 28 -9.30 -1.23 3.82
CA PHE A 28 -10.48 -0.52 3.35
C PHE A 28 -10.10 0.38 2.19
N TYR A 29 -10.56 0.07 1.00
CA TYR A 29 -10.33 0.91 -0.16
C TYR A 29 -11.02 2.26 -0.03
N ILE A 30 -10.29 3.32 -0.37
CA ILE A 30 -10.78 4.70 -0.37
C ILE A 30 -11.53 4.99 -1.67
N GLY A 31 -11.10 4.37 -2.77
CA GLY A 31 -11.73 4.52 -4.08
C GLY A 31 -11.03 3.68 -5.14
N GLU A 32 -11.44 3.81 -6.39
CA GLU A 32 -10.85 3.09 -7.51
C GLU A 32 -9.38 3.48 -7.70
N PRO A 33 -8.52 2.52 -8.08
CA PRO A 33 -7.15 2.80 -8.47
C PRO A 33 -7.07 3.80 -9.62
N VAL A 34 -6.06 4.67 -9.58
CA VAL A 34 -5.75 5.59 -10.70
C VAL A 34 -4.49 5.10 -11.39
N VAL A 35 -4.54 5.00 -12.72
CA VAL A 35 -3.36 4.71 -13.54
C VAL A 35 -2.90 6.01 -14.21
N GLN A 36 -1.68 6.43 -13.91
CA GLN A 36 -1.09 7.65 -14.49
C GLN A 36 0.43 7.52 -14.57
N ASP A 37 1.02 8.03 -15.67
CA ASP A 37 2.46 8.07 -15.93
C ASP A 37 3.18 6.71 -15.73
N GLY A 38 2.51 5.61 -16.11
CA GLY A 38 3.04 4.25 -15.97
C GLY A 38 2.96 3.68 -14.55
N MET A 39 2.18 4.31 -13.67
CA MET A 39 1.97 3.86 -12.29
C MET A 39 0.50 3.57 -12.02
N GLN A 40 0.23 2.50 -11.27
CA GLN A 40 -1.03 2.26 -10.60
C GLN A 40 -0.93 2.79 -9.17
N ILE A 41 -1.89 3.62 -8.77
CA ILE A 41 -1.94 4.29 -7.47
C ILE A 41 -3.22 3.82 -6.77
N VAL A 42 -3.09 3.08 -5.67
CA VAL A 42 -4.20 2.46 -4.94
C VAL A 42 -4.29 3.08 -3.55
N PRO A 43 -5.31 3.91 -3.27
CA PRO A 43 -5.49 4.51 -1.96
C PRO A 43 -6.30 3.59 -1.06
N ASN A 44 -5.81 3.33 0.15
CA ASN A 44 -6.52 2.54 1.15
C ASN A 44 -6.28 3.06 2.56
N TYR A 45 -6.91 2.48 3.56
CA TYR A 45 -6.57 2.64 4.95
C TYR A 45 -6.83 1.36 5.74
N LEU A 46 -6.06 1.18 6.80
CA LEU A 46 -6.22 0.12 7.78
C LEU A 46 -6.49 0.73 9.17
N VAL A 47 -6.89 -0.10 10.12
CA VAL A 47 -7.06 0.29 11.53
C VAL A 47 -6.25 -0.61 12.44
N GLY A 48 -5.76 -0.06 13.56
CA GLY A 48 -5.02 -0.83 14.56
C GLY A 48 -3.59 -1.21 14.15
N ILE A 49 -2.98 -0.46 13.21
CA ILE A 49 -1.60 -0.72 12.77
C ILE A 49 -0.60 -0.13 13.75
N GLU A 50 0.32 -0.96 14.18
CA GLU A 50 1.48 -0.59 15.00
C GLU A 50 2.76 -0.66 14.15
N MET A 51 3.68 0.27 14.39
CA MET A 51 4.97 0.37 13.70
C MET A 51 6.10 0.30 14.73
N ASP A 52 7.27 -0.15 14.34
CA ASP A 52 8.46 -0.24 15.20
C ASP A 52 8.90 1.13 15.76
N HIS A 53 8.65 2.19 15.00
CA HIS A 53 8.76 3.58 15.45
C HIS A 53 7.74 4.46 14.72
N MET A 54 7.32 5.54 15.37
CA MET A 54 6.26 6.40 14.82
C MET A 54 6.85 7.44 13.87
N PRO A 55 6.35 7.53 12.62
CA PRO A 55 6.72 8.62 11.72
C PRO A 55 6.36 10.00 12.28
N SER A 56 7.04 11.04 11.80
CA SER A 56 6.71 12.41 12.16
C SER A 56 5.25 12.74 11.82
N GLY A 57 4.54 13.33 12.77
CA GLY A 57 3.14 13.70 12.64
C GLY A 57 2.14 12.55 12.82
N ALA A 58 2.61 11.32 13.06
CA ALA A 58 1.74 10.18 13.32
C ALA A 58 0.90 10.38 14.59
N GLN A 59 -0.34 9.90 14.55
CA GLN A 59 -1.30 10.00 15.65
C GLN A 59 -1.94 8.64 15.92
N MET A 60 -1.89 8.19 17.16
CA MET A 60 -2.54 6.96 17.61
C MET A 60 -3.84 7.27 18.38
N GLY A 61 -4.72 6.30 18.44
CA GLY A 61 -5.98 6.37 19.20
C GLY A 61 -7.09 5.58 18.52
N THR A 62 -8.24 5.48 19.19
CA THR A 62 -9.40 4.71 18.72
C THR A 62 -9.98 5.20 17.40
N ASP A 63 -9.78 6.49 17.07
CA ASP A 63 -10.25 7.12 15.84
C ASP A 63 -9.11 7.32 14.82
N SER A 64 -7.98 6.64 14.99
CA SER A 64 -6.89 6.72 14.03
C SER A 64 -7.01 5.67 12.94
N ILE A 65 -6.56 6.07 11.74
CA ILE A 65 -6.36 5.16 10.61
C ILE A 65 -4.88 5.17 10.23
N HIS A 66 -4.45 4.08 9.64
CA HIS A 66 -3.22 3.98 8.87
C HIS A 66 -3.57 4.32 7.42
N LEU A 67 -3.41 5.61 7.07
CA LEU A 67 -3.66 6.06 5.71
C LEU A 67 -2.51 5.61 4.82
N GLU A 68 -2.82 4.91 3.74
CA GLU A 68 -1.86 4.21 2.92
C GLU A 68 -2.08 4.45 1.43
N VAL A 69 -1.01 4.30 0.66
CA VAL A 69 -1.07 4.21 -0.80
C VAL A 69 -0.03 3.22 -1.31
N ASP A 70 -0.49 2.32 -2.15
CA ASP A 70 0.36 1.46 -2.97
C ASP A 70 0.61 2.14 -4.31
N VAL A 71 1.88 2.17 -4.73
CA VAL A 71 2.26 2.71 -6.03
C VAL A 71 3.14 1.69 -6.72
N HIS A 72 2.59 1.04 -7.74
CA HIS A 72 3.27 0.02 -8.52
C HIS A 72 3.43 0.42 -9.99
N ALA A 73 4.52 -0.03 -10.60
CA ALA A 73 4.76 0.15 -12.01
C ALA A 73 3.74 -0.66 -12.83
N THR A 74 3.20 -0.06 -13.89
CA THR A 74 2.44 -0.79 -14.89
C THR A 74 3.34 -1.22 -16.06
N LYS A 75 2.83 -2.04 -16.97
CA LYS A 75 3.54 -2.40 -18.21
C LYS A 75 3.98 -1.20 -19.07
N ASP A 76 3.34 -0.04 -18.88
CA ASP A 76 3.63 1.18 -19.66
C ASP A 76 4.63 2.10 -18.94
N GLU A 77 5.23 1.64 -17.83
CA GLU A 77 6.30 2.33 -17.10
C GLU A 77 7.57 2.44 -17.97
N LYS A 78 8.26 3.60 -17.93
CA LYS A 78 9.35 3.92 -18.87
C LYS A 78 10.70 4.21 -18.17
N HIS A 79 10.75 4.20 -16.85
CA HIS A 79 11.94 4.57 -16.07
C HIS A 79 12.70 3.36 -15.53
N GLY A 80 12.37 2.15 -16.04
CA GLY A 80 13.11 0.92 -15.75
C GLY A 80 12.60 0.13 -14.53
N PHE A 81 11.46 0.48 -13.98
CA PHE A 81 10.78 -0.36 -12.97
C PHE A 81 10.03 -1.50 -13.68
N PRO A 82 10.28 -2.77 -13.33
CA PRO A 82 9.51 -3.89 -13.87
C PRO A 82 8.00 -3.74 -13.57
N GLU A 83 7.16 -4.32 -14.42
CA GLU A 83 5.71 -4.42 -14.15
C GLU A 83 5.47 -5.02 -12.75
N ASP A 84 4.49 -4.47 -12.03
CA ASP A 84 4.13 -4.78 -10.65
C ASP A 84 5.19 -4.43 -9.59
N ALA A 85 6.35 -3.88 -9.97
CA ALA A 85 7.31 -3.42 -8.98
C ALA A 85 6.80 -2.20 -8.21
N TRP A 86 6.91 -2.24 -6.88
CA TRP A 86 6.72 -1.05 -6.05
C TRP A 86 7.72 0.05 -6.44
N ILE A 87 7.26 1.29 -6.54
CA ILE A 87 8.11 2.42 -6.93
C ILE A 87 8.67 3.10 -5.68
N PRO A 88 9.97 2.98 -5.41
CA PRO A 88 10.62 3.57 -4.24
C PRO A 88 10.91 5.08 -4.41
N TYR A 89 11.34 5.72 -3.32
CA TYR A 89 11.83 7.11 -3.29
C TYR A 89 10.79 8.18 -3.67
N LEU A 90 9.50 7.85 -3.73
CA LEU A 90 8.46 8.86 -3.91
C LEU A 90 8.34 9.77 -2.68
N THR A 91 8.00 11.04 -2.90
CA THR A 91 7.45 11.90 -1.85
C THR A 91 5.94 11.95 -2.03
N VAL A 92 5.19 11.33 -1.12
CA VAL A 92 3.74 11.31 -1.16
C VAL A 92 3.20 12.25 -0.10
N ARG A 93 2.70 13.41 -0.52
CA ARG A 93 2.04 14.38 0.37
C ARG A 93 0.54 14.15 0.33
N TYR A 94 -0.12 14.23 1.49
CA TYR A 94 -1.57 14.12 1.57
C TYR A 94 -2.22 15.39 2.08
N THR A 95 -3.43 15.63 1.63
CA THR A 95 -4.42 16.52 2.22
C THR A 95 -5.69 15.74 2.42
N LEU A 96 -6.21 15.73 3.65
CA LEU A 96 -7.47 15.10 4.02
C LEU A 96 -8.39 16.15 4.64
N THR A 97 -9.58 16.30 4.09
CA THR A 97 -10.63 17.19 4.61
C THR A 97 -11.93 16.42 4.85
N LYS A 98 -12.81 16.93 5.70
CA LYS A 98 -14.14 16.35 5.95
C LYS A 98 -15.21 17.33 5.52
N ASP A 99 -16.18 16.86 4.77
CA ASP A 99 -17.32 17.67 4.31
C ASP A 99 -18.12 18.18 5.50
N GLY A 100 -18.54 19.45 5.42
CA GLY A 100 -19.36 20.07 6.45
C GLY A 100 -18.64 20.36 7.77
N ALA A 101 -17.30 20.20 7.86
CA ALA A 101 -16.52 20.42 9.07
C ALA A 101 -15.25 21.23 8.83
N LYS A 102 -14.79 21.93 9.86
CA LYS A 102 -13.48 22.62 9.83
C LYS A 102 -12.32 21.64 10.10
N PHE A 103 -12.34 20.48 9.42
CA PHE A 103 -11.30 19.47 9.55
C PHE A 103 -10.41 19.49 8.32
N ARG A 104 -9.10 19.64 8.56
CA ARG A 104 -8.07 19.52 7.53
C ARG A 104 -6.81 18.92 8.16
N LYS A 105 -6.30 17.87 7.56
CA LYS A 105 -5.00 17.27 7.86
C LYS A 105 -4.13 17.30 6.62
N THR A 106 -2.87 17.61 6.81
CA THR A 106 -1.84 17.53 5.77
C THR A 106 -0.60 16.89 6.35
N GLY A 107 0.15 16.20 5.52
CA GLY A 107 1.40 15.56 5.91
C GLY A 107 2.04 14.82 4.76
N THR A 108 3.01 13.99 5.10
CA THR A 108 3.71 13.11 4.15
C THR A 108 3.56 11.68 4.63
N LEU A 109 3.26 10.78 3.69
CA LEU A 109 3.35 9.35 3.91
C LEU A 109 4.81 8.94 3.78
N VAL A 110 5.26 8.04 4.65
CA VAL A 110 6.64 7.53 4.64
C VAL A 110 6.69 6.10 4.11
N PRO A 111 7.79 5.70 3.48
CA PRO A 111 7.94 4.32 3.01
C PRO A 111 8.06 3.37 4.20
N MET A 112 7.35 2.26 4.14
CA MET A 112 7.42 1.17 5.11
C MET A 112 7.08 -0.17 4.44
N THR A 113 7.11 -1.24 5.20
CA THR A 113 6.79 -2.58 4.69
C THR A 113 5.90 -3.33 5.67
N ALA A 114 5.00 -4.13 5.14
CA ALA A 114 4.18 -5.10 5.86
C ALA A 114 4.30 -6.49 5.23
N ALA A 115 3.52 -7.43 5.69
CA ALA A 115 3.59 -8.82 5.21
C ALA A 115 3.19 -8.98 3.73
N ASP A 116 2.38 -8.07 3.21
CA ASP A 116 1.89 -7.98 1.83
C ASP A 116 2.78 -7.15 0.91
N GLY A 117 3.73 -6.39 1.46
CA GLY A 117 4.72 -5.66 0.66
C GLY A 117 5.04 -4.26 1.17
N PRO A 118 5.89 -3.54 0.41
CA PRO A 118 6.24 -2.16 0.71
C PRO A 118 5.17 -1.19 0.21
N HIS A 119 4.91 -0.13 1.00
CA HIS A 119 3.93 0.92 0.71
C HIS A 119 4.35 2.27 1.30
N TYR A 120 3.54 3.30 1.08
CA TYR A 120 3.69 4.61 1.73
C TYR A 120 2.51 4.85 2.67
N ALA A 121 2.76 5.13 3.95
CA ALA A 121 1.69 5.34 4.91
C ALA A 121 2.06 6.29 6.06
N ASN A 122 1.04 6.69 6.82
CA ASN A 122 1.17 7.35 8.11
C ASN A 122 -0.12 7.20 8.93
N ASN A 123 0.01 7.16 10.25
CA ASN A 123 -1.14 7.13 11.14
C ASN A 123 -1.70 8.53 11.38
N LEU A 124 -2.99 8.72 11.22
CA LEU A 124 -3.64 9.99 11.47
C LEU A 124 -5.01 9.80 12.13
N ARG A 125 -5.40 10.78 12.99
CA ARG A 125 -6.70 10.77 13.65
C ARG A 125 -7.76 11.38 12.76
N MET A 126 -8.87 10.67 12.61
CA MET A 126 -10.07 11.12 11.92
C MET A 126 -10.93 12.03 12.79
N ALA A 127 -11.88 12.75 12.19
CA ALA A 127 -12.86 13.60 12.88
C ALA A 127 -14.23 12.91 12.99
N GLY A 128 -14.24 11.59 13.23
CA GLY A 128 -15.44 10.77 13.31
C GLY A 128 -16.09 10.48 11.95
N PRO A 129 -17.24 9.77 11.95
CA PRO A 129 -17.92 9.33 10.73
C PRO A 129 -18.31 10.48 9.79
N GLY A 130 -18.27 10.23 8.49
CA GLY A 130 -18.71 11.19 7.48
C GLY A 130 -18.00 11.03 6.14
N THR A 131 -18.24 11.98 5.24
CA THR A 131 -17.61 12.04 3.91
C THR A 131 -16.30 12.82 3.98
N TYR A 132 -15.27 12.29 3.38
CA TYR A 132 -13.93 12.85 3.33
C TYR A 132 -13.44 13.02 1.91
N GLN A 133 -12.63 14.06 1.70
CA GLN A 133 -11.90 14.32 0.46
C GLN A 133 -10.41 14.07 0.72
N LEU A 134 -9.83 13.15 -0.03
CA LEU A 134 -8.39 12.84 0.00
C LEU A 134 -7.73 13.34 -1.27
N THR A 135 -6.64 14.07 -1.12
CA THR A 135 -5.74 14.45 -2.20
C THR A 135 -4.36 13.90 -1.92
N TYR A 136 -3.78 13.19 -2.88
CA TYR A 136 -2.35 12.89 -2.90
C TYR A 136 -1.65 13.76 -3.94
N GLN A 137 -0.49 14.31 -3.55
CA GLN A 137 0.50 14.88 -4.45
C GLN A 137 1.73 13.98 -4.40
N ILE A 138 2.03 13.31 -5.52
CA ILE A 138 3.12 12.34 -5.65
C ILE A 138 4.23 12.98 -6.48
N LEU A 139 5.38 13.19 -5.83
CA LEU A 139 6.58 13.70 -6.47
C LEU A 139 7.45 12.51 -6.93
N PRO A 140 8.18 12.65 -8.05
CA PRO A 140 9.01 11.58 -8.59
C PRO A 140 10.17 11.22 -7.66
N PRO A 141 10.80 10.04 -7.85
CA PRO A 141 11.91 9.55 -7.03
C PRO A 141 13.08 10.52 -6.90
N SER A 142 13.29 11.38 -7.90
CA SER A 142 14.33 12.43 -7.84
C SER A 142 14.14 13.43 -6.70
N SER A 143 12.91 13.57 -6.18
CA SER A 143 12.65 14.43 -5.01
C SER A 143 13.35 13.93 -3.73
N ASN A 144 13.75 12.66 -3.70
CA ASN A 144 14.50 12.01 -2.63
C ASN A 144 15.89 11.53 -3.11
N GLY A 145 16.44 12.17 -4.15
CA GLY A 145 17.81 11.93 -4.58
C GLY A 145 18.03 10.67 -5.43
N PHE A 146 16.96 10.01 -5.89
CA PHE A 146 17.11 8.89 -6.83
C PHE A 146 17.48 9.41 -8.21
N ILE A 147 18.62 8.96 -8.73
CA ILE A 147 19.17 9.40 -10.00
C ILE A 147 18.84 8.42 -11.12
N ARG A 148 18.86 8.90 -12.36
CA ARG A 148 18.64 8.10 -13.57
C ARG A 148 19.85 8.18 -14.51
N HIS A 149 20.03 7.18 -15.34
CA HIS A 149 20.97 7.25 -16.45
C HIS A 149 20.41 8.15 -17.56
N VAL A 150 21.28 8.87 -18.23
CA VAL A 150 20.94 9.79 -19.33
C VAL A 150 21.72 9.52 -20.61
N ASP A 151 22.62 8.52 -20.60
CA ASP A 151 23.39 8.13 -21.76
C ASP A 151 22.52 7.40 -22.80
N LYS A 152 23.04 7.32 -24.03
CA LYS A 152 22.28 6.75 -25.16
C LYS A 152 21.99 5.25 -25.01
N ALA A 153 22.83 4.50 -24.28
CA ALA A 153 22.75 3.04 -24.22
C ALA A 153 21.82 2.55 -23.12
N THR A 154 21.79 3.24 -21.96
CA THR A 154 21.09 2.80 -20.76
C THR A 154 20.17 3.87 -20.15
N GLY A 155 20.11 5.05 -20.78
CA GLY A 155 19.32 6.17 -20.28
C GLY A 155 17.81 5.92 -20.31
N VAL A 156 17.11 6.45 -19.30
CA VAL A 156 15.65 6.48 -19.23
C VAL A 156 15.14 7.92 -19.39
N PRO A 157 13.85 8.11 -19.74
CA PRO A 157 13.27 9.44 -19.93
C PRO A 157 13.38 10.34 -18.69
N ASP A 158 13.10 11.62 -18.87
CA ASP A 158 12.93 12.56 -17.75
C ASP A 158 11.81 12.09 -16.82
N TRP A 159 12.03 12.28 -15.51
CA TRP A 159 11.00 12.01 -14.52
C TRP A 159 9.72 12.80 -14.81
N TRP A 160 8.58 12.22 -14.45
CA TRP A 160 7.29 12.89 -14.54
C TRP A 160 7.24 14.12 -13.61
N LYS A 161 6.32 15.04 -13.91
CA LYS A 161 5.99 16.16 -13.03
C LYS A 161 5.15 15.67 -11.85
N PRO A 162 5.12 16.41 -10.72
CA PRO A 162 4.27 16.02 -9.59
C PRO A 162 2.83 15.71 -10.03
N ILE A 163 2.35 14.52 -9.68
CA ILE A 163 1.00 14.03 -9.96
C ILE A 163 0.09 14.44 -8.82
N THR A 164 -1.15 14.88 -9.12
CA THR A 164 -2.17 15.12 -8.12
C THR A 164 -3.38 14.26 -8.42
N VAL A 165 -3.79 13.43 -7.45
CA VAL A 165 -4.95 12.54 -7.53
C VAL A 165 -5.88 12.76 -6.36
N ASN A 166 -7.19 12.58 -6.58
CA ASN A 166 -8.21 12.92 -5.59
C ASN A 166 -9.25 11.81 -5.48
N TRP A 167 -9.72 11.57 -4.26
CA TRP A 167 -10.81 10.64 -3.97
C TRP A 167 -11.77 11.23 -2.96
N THR A 168 -13.01 10.78 -3.05
CA THR A 168 -14.06 11.04 -2.04
C THR A 168 -14.47 9.70 -1.44
N PHE A 169 -14.49 9.59 -0.12
CA PHE A 169 -14.89 8.35 0.55
C PHE A 169 -15.68 8.60 1.83
N THR A 170 -16.41 7.58 2.26
CA THR A 170 -17.12 7.59 3.54
C THR A 170 -16.31 6.86 4.60
N TYR A 171 -16.09 7.50 5.75
CA TYR A 171 -15.46 6.87 6.91
C TYR A 171 -16.48 6.68 8.04
N PRO A 172 -16.51 5.53 8.75
CA PRO A 172 -15.79 4.32 8.39
C PRO A 172 -16.38 3.68 7.12
N SER A 173 -15.50 3.08 6.31
CA SER A 173 -15.93 2.36 5.11
C SER A 173 -16.65 1.08 5.50
N LYS A 174 -17.69 0.72 4.72
CA LYS A 174 -18.34 -0.59 4.79
C LYS A 174 -17.71 -1.61 3.85
N GLN A 175 -16.89 -1.16 2.92
CA GLN A 175 -16.26 -1.97 1.89
C GLN A 175 -14.87 -2.36 2.38
N LYS A 176 -14.65 -3.68 2.48
CA LYS A 176 -13.34 -4.28 2.78
C LYS A 176 -12.66 -4.66 1.48
N GLY A 177 -11.34 -4.49 1.43
CA GLY A 177 -10.49 -5.01 0.38
C GLY A 177 -10.36 -6.52 0.44
#